data_0cef8956b0be81d06c8bcb1fdea96838
#
_entry.id   0cef8956b0be81d06c8bcb1fdea96838
#
_cell.length_a   1.000
_cell.length_b   1.000
_cell.length_c   1.000
_cell.angle_alpha   90.00
_cell.angle_beta   90.00
_cell.angle_gamma   90.00
#
_symmetry.space_group_name_H-M   'P 1'
#
loop_
_entity.id
_entity.type
_entity.pdbx_description
1 polymer ?
#
loop_
_entity_poly.entity_id
_entity_poly.type
_entity_poly.pdbx_seq_one_letter_code
_entity_poly.pdbx_strand_id
1 'polypeptide(L)'
;SETPKAAKPVDLMIFATKESGLRGAMETASGFIGENTLMLSVLNGVSSEETIAARFGERNVIYCTAQGMDAVKVGNALTYAHAGMIVLGEKQPGGISPRVQQIADFLNTHGVTAQPVGDMVRRQWGKLMLNVGINQTVMVFEGDYGTVQKPGKPREIMLAAMREVQKLAGLEGYPISEAEFDDWVNLADSLSPAGKPSMRQDGEAHRKSEVELFAGTIIRRAEKFGLDVPVNRWLYDTVKQMEAGY
;
A
#
# COMPACT_ATOMS: atom_id res chain seq x y z
N SER A 1 23.68 9.56 4.26
CA SER A 1 23.73 10.50 3.13
C SER A 1 23.64 11.91 3.66
N GLU A 2 24.55 12.77 3.28
CA GLU A 2 24.53 14.17 3.67
C GLU A 2 23.40 14.90 2.93
N THR A 3 22.63 15.73 3.65
CA THR A 3 21.66 16.61 3.01
C THR A 3 22.40 17.59 2.11
N PRO A 4 22.06 17.71 0.82
CA PRO A 4 22.77 18.61 -0.08
C PRO A 4 22.70 20.07 0.41
N LYS A 5 23.85 20.75 0.44
CA LYS A 5 23.95 22.14 0.93
C LYS A 5 23.25 23.18 0.03
N ALA A 6 22.92 22.81 -1.22
CA ALA A 6 22.20 23.66 -2.18
C ALA A 6 21.30 22.78 -3.05
N ALA A 7 20.09 22.57 -2.59
CA ALA A 7 19.07 21.88 -3.36
C ALA A 7 18.25 22.89 -4.17
N LYS A 8 17.93 22.54 -5.42
CA LYS A 8 16.92 23.27 -6.19
C LYS A 8 15.63 22.46 -6.16
N PRO A 9 14.45 23.11 -6.06
CA PRO A 9 13.17 22.42 -6.16
C PRO A 9 13.10 21.58 -7.44
N VAL A 10 12.51 20.38 -7.30
CA VAL A 10 12.22 19.49 -8.41
C VAL A 10 10.74 19.59 -8.80
N ASP A 11 10.38 19.20 -10.03
CA ASP A 11 8.99 19.20 -10.47
C ASP A 11 8.20 18.04 -9.87
N LEU A 12 8.85 16.87 -9.71
CA LEU A 12 8.25 15.64 -9.17
C LEU A 12 9.16 15.00 -8.13
N MET A 13 8.61 14.72 -6.95
CA MET A 13 9.25 13.95 -5.88
C MET A 13 8.49 12.65 -5.65
N ILE A 14 9.19 11.52 -5.70
CA ILE A 14 8.62 10.18 -5.47
C ILE A 14 9.23 9.59 -4.20
N PHE A 15 8.39 9.31 -3.20
CA PHE A 15 8.78 8.58 -1.99
C PHE A 15 8.59 7.08 -2.21
N ALA A 16 9.69 6.32 -2.11
CA ALA A 16 9.74 4.88 -2.35
C ALA A 16 10.55 4.18 -1.24
N THR A 17 10.18 4.42 0.01
CA THR A 17 10.78 3.83 1.22
C THR A 17 9.83 2.82 1.85
N LYS A 18 10.26 2.10 2.89
CA LYS A 18 9.31 1.52 3.84
C LYS A 18 8.73 2.63 4.72
N GLU A 19 7.57 2.40 5.32
CA GLU A 19 6.88 3.39 6.18
C GLU A 19 7.80 3.93 7.28
N SER A 20 8.56 3.06 7.93
CA SER A 20 9.54 3.43 8.97
C SER A 20 10.62 4.41 8.49
N GLY A 21 10.90 4.45 7.19
CA GLY A 21 11.88 5.35 6.57
C GLY A 21 11.29 6.66 6.04
N LEU A 22 9.96 6.80 5.97
CA LEU A 22 9.30 7.92 5.30
C LEU A 22 9.66 9.27 5.93
N ARG A 23 9.65 9.38 7.27
CA ARG A 23 9.98 10.64 7.97
C ARG A 23 11.40 11.10 7.67
N GLY A 24 12.39 10.20 7.74
CA GLY A 24 13.77 10.51 7.40
C GLY A 24 13.96 10.88 5.92
N ALA A 25 13.22 10.21 5.02
CA ALA A 25 13.23 10.55 3.60
C ALA A 25 12.66 11.95 3.35
N MET A 26 11.56 12.33 4.01
CA MET A 26 10.99 13.67 3.94
C MET A 26 11.95 14.76 4.47
N GLU A 27 12.69 14.48 5.54
CA GLU A 27 13.72 15.38 6.05
C GLU A 27 14.83 15.61 5.03
N THR A 28 15.35 14.53 4.46
CA THR A 28 16.40 14.58 3.42
C THR A 28 15.90 15.28 2.17
N ALA A 29 14.65 15.06 1.77
CA ALA A 29 14.07 15.63 0.55
C ALA A 29 13.65 17.11 0.70
N SER A 30 13.55 17.65 1.93
CA SER A 30 12.93 18.95 2.20
C SER A 30 13.52 20.12 1.39
N GLY A 31 14.84 20.11 1.12
CA GLY A 31 15.49 21.13 0.31
C GLY A 31 15.19 21.04 -1.20
N PHE A 32 14.59 19.97 -1.66
CA PHE A 32 14.20 19.74 -3.07
C PHE A 32 12.71 19.97 -3.32
N ILE A 33 11.92 20.21 -2.27
CA ILE A 33 10.48 20.41 -2.36
C ILE A 33 10.18 21.91 -2.32
N GLY A 34 9.66 22.42 -3.42
CA GLY A 34 9.20 23.80 -3.57
C GLY A 34 7.68 23.91 -3.70
N GLU A 35 7.19 25.12 -3.90
CA GLU A 35 5.76 25.43 -3.98
C GLU A 35 5.00 24.63 -5.05
N ASN A 36 5.67 24.31 -6.16
CA ASN A 36 5.08 23.60 -7.31
C ASN A 36 5.54 22.15 -7.43
N THR A 37 6.34 21.63 -6.50
CA THR A 37 6.80 20.23 -6.54
C THR A 37 5.61 19.30 -6.29
N LEU A 38 5.27 18.47 -7.26
CA LEU A 38 4.27 17.40 -7.08
C LEU A 38 4.91 16.23 -6.33
N MET A 39 4.16 15.60 -5.43
CA MET A 39 4.65 14.53 -4.57
C MET A 39 3.81 13.27 -4.73
N LEU A 40 4.48 12.14 -4.96
CA LEU A 40 3.90 10.80 -4.99
C LEU A 40 4.48 9.95 -3.86
N SER A 41 3.66 9.05 -3.30
CA SER A 41 4.11 7.98 -2.42
C SER A 41 3.74 6.63 -3.02
N VAL A 42 4.73 5.80 -3.34
CA VAL A 42 4.51 4.43 -3.82
C VAL A 42 4.52 3.40 -2.68
N LEU A 43 4.39 3.87 -1.44
CA LEU A 43 4.27 3.01 -0.26
C LEU A 43 2.93 2.26 -0.29
N ASN A 44 2.88 1.12 0.39
CA ASN A 44 1.62 0.44 0.66
C ASN A 44 0.79 1.22 1.69
N GLY A 45 -0.51 0.90 1.80
CA GLY A 45 -1.40 1.52 2.79
C GLY A 45 -2.12 2.75 2.26
N VAL A 46 -2.63 3.58 3.20
CA VAL A 46 -3.47 4.77 2.93
C VAL A 46 -3.05 5.98 3.79
N SER A 47 -1.87 5.93 4.43
CA SER A 47 -1.47 6.94 5.42
C SER A 47 -0.22 7.75 5.02
N SER A 48 0.53 7.30 4.03
CA SER A 48 1.76 7.98 3.62
C SER A 48 1.48 9.37 3.02
N GLU A 49 0.45 9.49 2.20
CA GLU A 49 0.03 10.75 1.60
C GLU A 49 -0.45 11.76 2.66
N GLU A 50 -1.18 11.28 3.69
CA GLU A 50 -1.59 12.11 4.83
C GLU A 50 -0.37 12.63 5.59
N THR A 51 0.64 11.77 5.78
CA THR A 51 1.90 12.13 6.45
C THR A 51 2.70 13.17 5.66
N ILE A 52 2.77 13.01 4.33
CA ILE A 52 3.42 13.96 3.42
C ILE A 52 2.66 15.28 3.40
N ALA A 53 1.32 15.22 3.28
CA ALA A 53 0.45 16.39 3.27
C ALA A 53 0.54 17.21 4.57
N ALA A 54 0.64 16.56 5.72
CA ALA A 54 0.79 17.23 7.01
C ALA A 54 2.09 18.05 7.10
N ARG A 55 3.14 17.66 6.37
CA ARG A 55 4.43 18.37 6.38
C ARG A 55 4.56 19.41 5.28
N PHE A 56 4.14 19.11 4.06
CA PHE A 56 4.40 19.91 2.86
C PHE A 56 3.14 20.56 2.29
N GLY A 57 1.97 20.32 2.89
CA GLY A 57 0.69 20.76 2.37
C GLY A 57 0.05 19.77 1.41
N GLU A 58 -1.28 19.71 1.42
CA GLU A 58 -2.06 18.75 0.65
C GLU A 58 -2.12 19.06 -0.85
N ARG A 59 -2.01 20.35 -1.20
CA ARG A 59 -2.22 20.85 -2.56
C ARG A 59 -1.42 20.07 -3.63
N ASN A 60 -0.20 19.68 -3.33
CA ASN A 60 0.73 19.08 -4.28
C ASN A 60 0.92 17.57 -4.09
N VAL A 61 0.14 16.94 -3.20
CA VAL A 61 0.18 15.49 -3.02
C VAL A 61 -0.76 14.85 -4.04
N ILE A 62 -0.22 13.93 -4.83
CA ILE A 62 -0.98 13.09 -5.75
C ILE A 62 -1.01 11.68 -5.15
N TYR A 63 -2.21 11.13 -5.03
CA TYR A 63 -2.44 9.81 -4.47
C TYR A 63 -2.08 8.72 -5.48
N CYS A 64 -1.40 7.66 -5.05
CA CYS A 64 -1.07 6.57 -5.97
C CYS A 64 -0.93 5.22 -5.27
N THR A 65 -0.93 4.16 -6.06
CA THR A 65 -0.52 2.82 -5.64
C THR A 65 0.41 2.21 -6.68
N ALA A 66 1.45 1.51 -6.22
CA ALA A 66 2.22 0.60 -7.06
C ALA A 66 1.64 -0.82 -6.95
N GLN A 67 1.35 -1.49 -8.04
CA GLN A 67 0.68 -2.79 -8.06
C GLN A 67 1.13 -3.68 -9.23
N GLY A 68 0.85 -4.99 -9.14
CA GLY A 68 1.11 -5.95 -10.22
C GLY A 68 2.58 -6.31 -10.42
N MET A 69 3.47 -5.93 -9.51
CA MET A 69 4.87 -6.33 -9.54
C MET A 69 5.09 -7.64 -8.78
N ASP A 70 6.01 -8.46 -9.28
CA ASP A 70 6.44 -9.71 -8.65
C ASP A 70 7.94 -9.68 -8.29
N ALA A 71 8.45 -8.49 -8.00
CA ALA A 71 9.87 -8.28 -7.76
C ALA A 71 10.38 -8.98 -6.49
N VAL A 72 11.48 -9.70 -6.63
CA VAL A 72 12.23 -10.33 -5.53
C VAL A 72 13.63 -9.76 -5.48
N LYS A 73 14.04 -9.28 -4.29
CA LYS A 73 15.38 -8.72 -4.05
C LYS A 73 16.20 -9.64 -3.16
N VAL A 74 17.34 -10.08 -3.68
CA VAL A 74 18.33 -10.88 -2.93
C VAL A 74 19.68 -10.14 -2.97
N GLY A 75 20.13 -9.63 -1.83
CA GLY A 75 21.31 -8.77 -1.77
C GLY A 75 21.13 -7.51 -2.64
N ASN A 76 21.98 -7.35 -3.64
CA ASN A 76 21.91 -6.23 -4.61
C ASN A 76 21.25 -6.64 -5.94
N ALA A 77 20.82 -7.89 -6.10
CA ALA A 77 20.13 -8.35 -7.28
C ALA A 77 18.62 -8.20 -7.12
N LEU A 78 17.97 -7.62 -8.14
CA LEU A 78 16.52 -7.52 -8.26
C LEU A 78 16.10 -8.33 -9.48
N THR A 79 15.18 -9.28 -9.29
CA THR A 79 14.56 -10.07 -10.36
C THR A 79 13.06 -9.84 -10.36
N TYR A 80 12.47 -9.76 -11.54
CA TYR A 80 11.02 -9.65 -11.73
C TYR A 80 10.63 -10.20 -13.11
N ALA A 81 9.45 -10.78 -13.22
CA ALA A 81 8.82 -11.10 -14.49
C ALA A 81 7.84 -9.98 -14.91
N HIS A 82 7.20 -9.35 -13.93
CA HIS A 82 6.25 -8.27 -14.13
C HIS A 82 6.73 -7.00 -13.39
N ALA A 83 6.97 -5.94 -14.16
CA ALA A 83 7.38 -4.63 -13.60
C ALA A 83 6.25 -3.94 -12.81
N GLY A 84 4.99 -4.33 -13.05
CA GLY A 84 3.83 -3.71 -12.46
C GLY A 84 3.50 -2.34 -13.05
N MET A 85 2.68 -1.59 -12.33
CA MET A 85 2.26 -0.24 -12.74
C MET A 85 2.06 0.67 -11.53
N ILE A 86 2.06 1.97 -11.78
CA ILE A 86 1.60 3.00 -10.85
C ILE A 86 0.19 3.44 -11.28
N VAL A 87 -0.80 3.28 -10.39
CA VAL A 87 -2.11 3.89 -10.57
C VAL A 87 -2.15 5.16 -9.73
N LEU A 88 -2.59 6.28 -10.31
CA LEU A 88 -2.52 7.58 -9.66
C LEU A 88 -3.76 8.43 -9.93
N GLY A 89 -4.05 9.35 -8.99
CA GLY A 89 -5.22 10.23 -9.09
C GLY A 89 -5.23 11.30 -8.02
N GLU A 90 -6.25 12.13 -8.05
CA GLU A 90 -6.49 13.13 -7.01
C GLU A 90 -7.05 12.48 -5.74
N LYS A 91 -6.95 13.20 -4.61
CA LYS A 91 -7.60 12.82 -3.36
C LYS A 91 -9.13 12.81 -3.51
N GLN A 92 -9.66 13.86 -4.13
CA GLN A 92 -11.09 13.98 -4.34
C GLN A 92 -11.50 13.20 -5.60
N PRO A 93 -12.56 12.38 -5.53
CA PRO A 93 -13.06 11.70 -6.71
C PRO A 93 -13.53 12.69 -7.78
N GLY A 94 -13.28 12.36 -9.05
CA GLY A 94 -13.65 13.23 -10.16
C GLY A 94 -13.00 12.83 -11.48
N GLY A 95 -12.94 13.76 -12.42
CA GLY A 95 -12.21 13.58 -13.68
C GLY A 95 -10.69 13.56 -13.48
N ILE A 96 -9.98 13.11 -14.51
CA ILE A 96 -8.51 13.14 -14.50
C ILE A 96 -8.05 14.59 -14.62
N SER A 97 -7.32 15.08 -13.62
CA SER A 97 -6.78 16.44 -13.66
C SER A 97 -5.57 16.55 -14.61
N PRO A 98 -5.29 17.75 -15.15
CA PRO A 98 -4.13 17.94 -16.03
C PRO A 98 -2.80 17.53 -15.38
N ARG A 99 -2.60 17.77 -14.09
CA ARG A 99 -1.35 17.42 -13.39
C ARG A 99 -1.22 15.91 -13.21
N VAL A 100 -2.30 15.19 -12.95
CA VAL A 100 -2.31 13.72 -12.88
C VAL A 100 -1.98 13.13 -14.25
N GLN A 101 -2.61 13.65 -15.32
CA GLN A 101 -2.31 13.23 -16.68
C GLN A 101 -0.85 13.49 -17.06
N GLN A 102 -0.32 14.67 -16.73
CA GLN A 102 1.08 15.04 -16.99
C GLN A 102 2.07 14.08 -16.33
N ILE A 103 1.82 13.68 -15.06
CA ILE A 103 2.67 12.68 -14.38
C ILE A 103 2.55 11.32 -15.06
N ALA A 104 1.34 10.88 -15.42
CA ALA A 104 1.13 9.61 -16.10
C ALA A 104 1.86 9.57 -17.45
N ASP A 105 1.76 10.62 -18.24
CA ASP A 105 2.43 10.74 -19.53
C ASP A 105 3.96 10.74 -19.37
N PHE A 106 4.47 11.48 -18.39
CA PHE A 106 5.89 11.48 -18.06
C PHE A 106 6.39 10.08 -17.70
N LEU A 107 5.73 9.38 -16.78
CA LEU A 107 6.11 8.03 -16.36
C LEU A 107 6.05 7.05 -17.52
N ASN A 108 4.96 7.05 -18.31
CA ASN A 108 4.80 6.18 -19.48
C ASN A 108 5.89 6.42 -20.55
N THR A 109 6.22 7.68 -20.81
CA THR A 109 7.29 8.04 -21.78
C THR A 109 8.65 7.53 -21.32
N HIS A 110 8.87 7.38 -19.99
CA HIS A 110 10.13 6.91 -19.42
C HIS A 110 10.10 5.42 -19.01
N GLY A 111 9.15 4.63 -19.52
CA GLY A 111 9.11 3.18 -19.36
C GLY A 111 8.51 2.70 -18.04
N VAL A 112 7.86 3.57 -17.28
CA VAL A 112 7.09 3.20 -16.09
C VAL A 112 5.60 3.24 -16.41
N THR A 113 4.96 2.08 -16.47
CA THR A 113 3.51 2.01 -16.75
C THR A 113 2.73 2.79 -15.68
N ALA A 114 1.97 3.79 -16.11
CA ALA A 114 1.18 4.65 -15.23
C ALA A 114 -0.24 4.79 -15.75
N GLN A 115 -1.23 4.62 -14.88
CA GLN A 115 -2.65 4.69 -15.20
C GLN A 115 -3.35 5.73 -14.32
N PRO A 116 -3.86 6.83 -14.89
CA PRO A 116 -4.66 7.79 -14.15
C PRO A 116 -6.06 7.25 -13.87
N VAL A 117 -6.61 7.56 -12.69
CA VAL A 117 -7.97 7.17 -12.28
C VAL A 117 -8.67 8.30 -11.54
N GLY A 118 -10.01 8.32 -11.61
CA GLY A 118 -10.83 9.39 -11.03
C GLY A 118 -11.18 9.20 -9.54
N ASP A 119 -10.95 8.02 -8.96
CA ASP A 119 -11.27 7.72 -7.56
C ASP A 119 -10.12 6.93 -6.93
N MET A 120 -9.03 7.64 -6.69
CA MET A 120 -7.78 7.01 -6.27
C MET A 120 -7.82 6.53 -4.82
N VAL A 121 -8.43 7.29 -3.91
CA VAL A 121 -8.45 6.94 -2.48
C VAL A 121 -9.28 5.69 -2.24
N ARG A 122 -10.45 5.55 -2.88
CA ARG A 122 -11.23 4.33 -2.80
C ARG A 122 -10.45 3.11 -3.34
N ARG A 123 -9.70 3.31 -4.43
CA ARG A 123 -8.81 2.28 -4.96
C ARG A 123 -7.70 1.90 -3.99
N GLN A 124 -7.10 2.87 -3.29
CA GLN A 124 -6.11 2.59 -2.23
C GLN A 124 -6.72 1.75 -1.10
N TRP A 125 -7.96 2.08 -0.67
CA TRP A 125 -8.67 1.28 0.32
C TRP A 125 -8.94 -0.15 -0.16
N GLY A 126 -9.31 -0.34 -1.44
CA GLY A 126 -9.49 -1.67 -2.03
C GLY A 126 -8.17 -2.46 -2.03
N LYS A 127 -7.07 -1.84 -2.44
CA LYS A 127 -5.75 -2.48 -2.39
C LYS A 127 -5.30 -2.77 -0.95
N LEU A 128 -5.54 -1.85 0.00
CA LEU A 128 -5.26 -2.09 1.41
C LEU A 128 -6.06 -3.27 1.94
N MET A 129 -7.36 -3.34 1.61
CA MET A 129 -8.24 -4.45 1.97
C MET A 129 -7.67 -5.79 1.50
N LEU A 130 -7.26 -5.87 0.24
CA LEU A 130 -6.62 -7.07 -0.32
C LEU A 130 -5.33 -7.42 0.44
N ASN A 131 -4.43 -6.45 0.63
CA ASN A 131 -3.17 -6.67 1.32
C ASN A 131 -3.36 -7.11 2.78
N VAL A 132 -4.29 -6.48 3.50
CA VAL A 132 -4.63 -6.84 4.87
C VAL A 132 -5.12 -8.28 4.96
N GLY A 133 -5.98 -8.69 4.04
CA GLY A 133 -6.48 -10.07 3.98
C GLY A 133 -5.39 -11.07 3.64
N ILE A 134 -4.74 -10.90 2.49
CA ILE A 134 -3.80 -11.89 1.96
C ILE A 134 -2.48 -11.91 2.73
N ASN A 135 -1.81 -10.74 2.84
CA ASN A 135 -0.41 -10.72 3.28
C ASN A 135 -0.27 -11.24 4.71
N GLN A 136 -1.18 -10.84 5.59
CA GLN A 136 -1.15 -11.23 6.98
C GLN A 136 -1.58 -12.69 7.17
N THR A 137 -2.63 -13.12 6.46
CA THR A 137 -3.09 -14.51 6.56
C THR A 137 -2.02 -15.48 6.04
N VAL A 138 -1.46 -15.21 4.85
CA VAL A 138 -0.40 -16.07 4.29
C VAL A 138 0.84 -16.09 5.20
N MET A 139 1.19 -14.97 5.84
CA MET A 139 2.27 -14.93 6.81
C MET A 139 1.98 -15.80 8.02
N VAL A 140 0.82 -15.65 8.66
CA VAL A 140 0.42 -16.38 9.88
C VAL A 140 0.32 -17.89 9.65
N PHE A 141 -0.17 -18.29 8.48
CA PHE A 141 -0.24 -19.73 8.12
C PHE A 141 1.03 -20.24 7.43
N GLU A 142 2.08 -19.42 7.35
CA GLU A 142 3.36 -19.77 6.76
C GLU A 142 3.27 -20.40 5.36
N GLY A 143 2.28 -19.95 4.59
CA GLY A 143 1.91 -20.51 3.30
C GLY A 143 2.34 -19.68 2.07
N ASP A 144 1.53 -19.81 1.04
CA ASP A 144 1.59 -19.11 -0.23
C ASP A 144 0.18 -18.64 -0.65
N TYR A 145 0.01 -18.05 -1.83
CA TYR A 145 -1.32 -17.62 -2.28
C TYR A 145 -2.30 -18.80 -2.38
N GLY A 146 -1.84 -20.00 -2.76
CA GLY A 146 -2.66 -21.21 -2.81
C GLY A 146 -3.28 -21.60 -1.46
N THR A 147 -2.68 -21.18 -0.35
CA THR A 147 -3.19 -21.40 1.00
C THR A 147 -4.53 -20.68 1.25
N VAL A 148 -4.72 -19.49 0.69
CA VAL A 148 -5.95 -18.68 0.85
C VAL A 148 -6.92 -18.81 -0.32
N GLN A 149 -6.52 -19.43 -1.42
CA GLN A 149 -7.36 -19.67 -2.60
C GLN A 149 -8.28 -20.90 -2.42
N LYS A 150 -7.95 -21.80 -1.50
CA LYS A 150 -8.73 -23.01 -1.22
C LYS A 150 -9.73 -22.79 -0.08
N PRO A 151 -10.89 -23.44 -0.13
CA PRO A 151 -11.80 -23.47 1.01
C PRO A 151 -11.10 -23.95 2.30
N GLY A 152 -11.39 -23.29 3.42
CA GLY A 152 -10.83 -23.63 4.73
C GLY A 152 -10.51 -22.42 5.58
N LYS A 153 -10.01 -22.66 6.78
CA LYS A 153 -9.76 -21.63 7.80
C LYS A 153 -8.91 -20.44 7.31
N PRO A 154 -7.81 -20.63 6.52
CA PRO A 154 -7.05 -19.48 6.02
C PRO A 154 -7.89 -18.56 5.12
N ARG A 155 -8.70 -19.12 4.22
CA ARG A 155 -9.61 -18.34 3.36
C ARG A 155 -10.67 -17.60 4.18
N GLU A 156 -11.26 -18.25 5.15
CA GLU A 156 -12.26 -17.62 6.03
C GLU A 156 -11.68 -16.42 6.78
N ILE A 157 -10.48 -16.56 7.33
CA ILE A 157 -9.76 -15.48 8.02
C ILE A 157 -9.42 -14.34 7.05
N MET A 158 -8.90 -14.64 5.86
CA MET A 158 -8.63 -13.64 4.83
C MET A 158 -9.88 -12.82 4.51
N LEU A 159 -10.99 -13.49 4.19
CA LEU A 159 -12.25 -12.82 3.87
C LEU A 159 -12.80 -12.01 5.04
N ALA A 160 -12.73 -12.54 6.26
CA ALA A 160 -13.18 -11.82 7.45
C ALA A 160 -12.35 -10.57 7.73
N ALA A 161 -11.02 -10.64 7.60
CA ALA A 161 -10.14 -9.47 7.71
C ALA A 161 -10.45 -8.42 6.65
N MET A 162 -10.68 -8.84 5.39
CA MET A 162 -11.11 -7.95 4.30
C MET A 162 -12.45 -7.28 4.61
N ARG A 163 -13.44 -8.00 5.18
CA ARG A 163 -14.74 -7.44 5.57
C ARG A 163 -14.64 -6.38 6.66
N GLU A 164 -13.72 -6.52 7.61
CA GLU A 164 -13.47 -5.49 8.61
C GLU A 164 -12.93 -4.21 7.94
N VAL A 165 -12.01 -4.34 6.97
CA VAL A 165 -11.48 -3.20 6.20
C VAL A 165 -12.56 -2.56 5.34
N GLN A 166 -13.42 -3.33 4.67
CA GLN A 166 -14.54 -2.82 3.87
C GLN A 166 -15.47 -1.94 4.72
N LYS A 167 -15.83 -2.41 5.94
CA LYS A 167 -16.65 -1.63 6.87
C LYS A 167 -15.97 -0.33 7.27
N LEU A 168 -14.69 -0.40 7.62
CA LEU A 168 -13.92 0.78 8.01
C LEU A 168 -13.81 1.79 6.87
N ALA A 169 -13.54 1.33 5.65
CA ALA A 169 -13.48 2.19 4.47
C ALA A 169 -14.79 2.97 4.26
N GLY A 170 -15.94 2.32 4.48
CA GLY A 170 -17.25 2.97 4.44
C GLY A 170 -17.40 4.07 5.49
N LEU A 171 -16.93 3.86 6.72
CA LEU A 171 -16.94 4.85 7.79
C LEU A 171 -15.98 6.02 7.54
N GLU A 172 -14.87 5.78 6.87
CA GLU A 172 -13.91 6.80 6.40
C GLU A 172 -14.41 7.59 5.17
N GLY A 173 -15.59 7.24 4.62
CA GLY A 173 -16.19 7.94 3.46
C GLY A 173 -15.80 7.37 2.09
N TYR A 174 -15.16 6.20 2.06
CA TYR A 174 -14.72 5.52 0.83
C TYR A 174 -15.35 4.12 0.70
N PRO A 175 -16.69 4.04 0.55
CA PRO A 175 -17.39 2.75 0.55
C PRO A 175 -16.92 1.87 -0.62
N ILE A 176 -16.63 0.61 -0.31
CA ILE A 176 -16.33 -0.45 -1.27
C ILE A 176 -17.60 -1.29 -1.42
N SER A 177 -18.15 -1.35 -2.61
CA SER A 177 -19.35 -2.14 -2.91
C SER A 177 -19.06 -3.65 -2.84
N GLU A 178 -20.14 -4.47 -2.77
CA GLU A 178 -19.97 -5.93 -2.81
C GLU A 178 -19.33 -6.40 -4.13
N ALA A 179 -19.69 -5.81 -5.24
CA ALA A 179 -19.08 -6.13 -6.53
C ALA A 179 -17.57 -5.83 -6.53
N GLU A 180 -17.15 -4.67 -6.02
CA GLU A 180 -15.73 -4.34 -5.88
C GLU A 180 -15.02 -5.27 -4.89
N PHE A 181 -15.67 -5.66 -3.78
CA PHE A 181 -15.13 -6.66 -2.87
C PHE A 181 -14.87 -7.98 -3.59
N ASP A 182 -15.84 -8.46 -4.36
CA ASP A 182 -15.72 -9.69 -5.14
C ASP A 182 -14.63 -9.58 -6.22
N ASP A 183 -14.47 -8.42 -6.87
CA ASP A 183 -13.38 -8.18 -7.82
C ASP A 183 -12.00 -8.31 -7.15
N TRP A 184 -11.84 -7.78 -5.94
CA TRP A 184 -10.61 -7.95 -5.17
C TRP A 184 -10.36 -9.39 -4.73
N VAL A 185 -11.41 -10.14 -4.37
CA VAL A 185 -11.31 -11.59 -4.07
C VAL A 185 -10.94 -12.37 -5.32
N ASN A 186 -11.56 -12.07 -6.47
CA ASN A 186 -11.24 -12.69 -7.75
C ASN A 186 -9.78 -12.42 -8.17
N LEU A 187 -9.30 -11.20 -7.89
CA LEU A 187 -7.89 -10.88 -8.11
C LEU A 187 -6.97 -11.75 -7.22
N ALA A 188 -7.33 -11.95 -5.94
CA ALA A 188 -6.60 -12.86 -5.05
C ALA A 188 -6.54 -14.29 -5.61
N ASP A 189 -7.67 -14.76 -6.12
CA ASP A 189 -7.80 -16.11 -6.69
C ASP A 189 -7.05 -16.28 -8.03
N SER A 190 -6.77 -15.20 -8.74
CA SER A 190 -6.01 -15.20 -10.00
C SER A 190 -4.48 -15.18 -9.81
N LEU A 191 -3.98 -14.95 -8.60
CA LEU A 191 -2.55 -14.94 -8.34
C LEU A 191 -1.95 -16.35 -8.49
N SER A 192 -0.68 -16.45 -8.89
CA SER A 192 0.03 -17.73 -8.96
C SER A 192 0.01 -18.43 -7.59
N PRO A 193 -0.55 -19.65 -7.45
CA PRO A 193 -0.71 -20.29 -6.15
C PRO A 193 0.57 -20.44 -5.35
N ALA A 194 1.71 -20.68 -6.02
CA ALA A 194 3.03 -20.81 -5.38
C ALA A 194 3.70 -19.46 -5.08
N GLY A 195 3.07 -18.33 -5.46
CA GLY A 195 3.58 -17.00 -5.19
C GLY A 195 3.42 -16.63 -3.71
N LYS A 196 4.27 -15.73 -3.24
CA LYS A 196 4.29 -15.31 -1.84
C LYS A 196 4.21 -13.79 -1.72
N PRO A 197 3.32 -13.25 -0.88
CA PRO A 197 3.26 -11.81 -0.62
C PRO A 197 4.51 -11.31 0.12
N SER A 198 4.73 -10.00 0.06
CA SER A 198 5.91 -9.34 0.65
C SER A 198 6.08 -9.64 2.15
N MET A 199 5.00 -9.65 2.93
CA MET A 199 5.07 -9.98 4.36
C MET A 199 5.57 -11.42 4.60
N ARG A 200 5.15 -12.39 3.78
CA ARG A 200 5.66 -13.75 3.90
C ARG A 200 7.14 -13.84 3.55
N GLN A 201 7.58 -13.11 2.52
CA GLN A 201 9.01 -13.02 2.17
C GLN A 201 9.82 -12.36 3.29
N ASP A 202 9.28 -11.34 3.98
CA ASP A 202 9.92 -10.75 5.16
C ASP A 202 10.01 -11.76 6.30
N GLY A 203 8.94 -12.53 6.58
CA GLY A 203 8.93 -13.57 7.61
C GLY A 203 9.95 -14.68 7.35
N GLU A 204 10.05 -15.19 6.12
CA GLU A 204 11.05 -16.19 5.73
C GLU A 204 12.49 -15.68 5.86
N ALA A 205 12.68 -14.39 5.70
CA ALA A 205 13.99 -13.74 5.85
C ALA A 205 14.23 -13.21 7.27
N HIS A 206 13.38 -13.54 8.25
CA HIS A 206 13.43 -13.06 9.64
C HIS A 206 13.56 -11.53 9.72
N ARG A 207 12.83 -10.82 8.86
CA ARG A 207 12.74 -9.35 8.88
C ARG A 207 11.38 -8.93 9.43
N LYS A 208 11.36 -7.80 10.13
CA LYS A 208 10.10 -7.18 10.54
C LYS A 208 9.26 -6.82 9.31
N SER A 209 8.02 -7.26 9.33
CA SER A 209 7.06 -7.03 8.26
C SER A 209 6.39 -5.65 8.34
N GLU A 210 5.43 -5.41 7.45
CA GLU A 210 4.62 -4.20 7.43
C GLU A 210 3.30 -4.36 8.24
N VAL A 211 3.26 -5.21 9.28
CA VAL A 211 2.05 -5.44 10.09
C VAL A 211 1.49 -4.15 10.71
N GLU A 212 2.37 -3.22 11.10
CA GLU A 212 1.96 -1.90 11.61
C GLU A 212 1.24 -1.06 10.55
N LEU A 213 1.69 -1.17 9.30
CA LEU A 213 1.08 -0.47 8.16
C LEU A 213 -0.27 -1.08 7.78
N PHE A 214 -0.44 -2.40 7.94
CA PHE A 214 -1.66 -3.12 7.63
C PHE A 214 -2.60 -3.19 8.83
N ALA A 215 -2.58 -4.26 9.63
CA ALA A 215 -3.51 -4.39 10.76
C ALA A 215 -3.37 -3.26 11.78
N GLY A 216 -2.15 -2.78 12.07
CA GLY A 216 -1.95 -1.66 12.97
C GLY A 216 -2.69 -0.40 12.52
N THR A 217 -2.70 -0.09 11.22
CA THR A 217 -3.48 1.02 10.67
C THR A 217 -4.98 0.77 10.79
N ILE A 218 -5.45 -0.43 10.49
CA ILE A 218 -6.87 -0.78 10.59
C ILE A 218 -7.36 -0.64 12.04
N ILE A 219 -6.61 -1.18 13.01
CA ILE A 219 -6.94 -1.09 14.43
C ILE A 219 -7.04 0.38 14.89
N ARG A 220 -6.01 1.18 14.63
CA ARG A 220 -5.97 2.60 15.04
C ARG A 220 -7.09 3.44 14.42
N ARG A 221 -7.42 3.18 13.15
CA ARG A 221 -8.49 3.91 12.46
C ARG A 221 -9.87 3.45 12.93
N ALA A 222 -10.07 2.14 13.12
CA ALA A 222 -11.32 1.56 13.62
C ALA A 222 -11.70 2.09 15.01
N GLU A 223 -10.72 2.30 15.89
CA GLU A 223 -10.91 2.87 17.23
C GLU A 223 -11.58 4.26 17.20
N LYS A 224 -11.28 5.09 16.19
CA LYS A 224 -11.91 6.41 16.02
C LYS A 224 -13.42 6.34 15.79
N PHE A 225 -13.90 5.22 15.26
CA PHE A 225 -15.31 5.00 14.92
C PHE A 225 -15.99 4.02 15.89
N GLY A 226 -15.29 3.52 16.91
CA GLY A 226 -15.80 2.48 17.80
C GLY A 226 -16.09 1.15 17.07
N LEU A 227 -15.43 0.92 15.92
CA LEU A 227 -15.57 -0.31 15.15
C LEU A 227 -14.66 -1.40 15.74
N ASP A 228 -15.26 -2.54 16.09
CA ASP A 228 -14.47 -3.71 16.47
C ASP A 228 -13.93 -4.45 15.24
N VAL A 229 -12.65 -4.82 15.31
CA VAL A 229 -11.89 -5.48 14.21
C VAL A 229 -11.13 -6.69 14.78
N PRO A 230 -11.83 -7.68 15.35
CA PRO A 230 -11.21 -8.79 16.09
C PRO A 230 -10.28 -9.64 15.23
N VAL A 231 -10.58 -9.83 13.94
CA VAL A 231 -9.73 -10.64 13.06
C VAL A 231 -8.42 -9.91 12.76
N ASN A 232 -8.47 -8.62 12.51
CA ASN A 232 -7.25 -7.82 12.31
C ASN A 232 -6.41 -7.71 13.60
N ARG A 233 -7.03 -7.64 14.79
CA ARG A 233 -6.30 -7.71 16.06
C ARG A 233 -5.61 -9.05 16.24
N TRP A 234 -6.31 -10.15 16.00
CA TRP A 234 -5.71 -11.47 16.09
C TRP A 234 -4.54 -11.66 15.12
N LEU A 235 -4.69 -11.24 13.86
CA LEU A 235 -3.61 -11.28 12.87
C LEU A 235 -2.41 -10.43 13.32
N TYR A 236 -2.67 -9.21 13.80
CA TYR A 236 -1.63 -8.32 14.32
C TYR A 236 -0.83 -8.96 15.45
N ASP A 237 -1.53 -9.44 16.48
CA ASP A 237 -0.91 -10.03 17.66
C ASP A 237 -0.10 -11.28 17.30
N THR A 238 -0.64 -12.11 16.40
CA THR A 238 0.05 -13.33 15.93
C THR A 238 1.33 -12.98 15.16
N VAL A 239 1.28 -12.02 14.23
CA VAL A 239 2.47 -11.58 13.50
C VAL A 239 3.50 -10.97 14.45
N LYS A 240 3.09 -10.14 15.42
CA LYS A 240 3.99 -9.56 16.43
C LYS A 240 4.68 -10.65 17.28
N GLN A 241 3.97 -11.74 17.63
CA GLN A 241 4.55 -12.88 18.33
C GLN A 241 5.57 -13.61 17.47
N MET A 242 5.30 -13.83 16.18
CA MET A 242 6.25 -14.43 15.23
C MET A 242 7.52 -13.56 15.13
N GLU A 243 7.36 -12.24 15.00
CA GLU A 243 8.47 -11.30 14.87
C GLU A 243 9.29 -11.09 16.16
N ALA A 244 8.77 -11.49 17.31
CA ALA A 244 9.52 -11.42 18.58
C ALA A 244 10.67 -12.44 18.63
N GLY A 245 10.65 -13.44 17.74
CA GLY A 245 11.71 -14.43 17.58
C GLY A 245 12.77 -14.10 16.51
N TYR A 246 12.69 -12.94 15.85
CA TYR A 246 13.57 -12.52 14.76
C TYR A 246 14.84 -11.80 15.26
#